data_4fb2ea1e8c31aa6ab00ae8ca5acdedcf
#
_entry.id   4fb2ea1e8c31aa6ab00ae8ca5acdedcf
#
_cell.length_a   1.000
_cell.length_b   1.000
_cell.length_c   1.000
_cell.angle_alpha   90.00
_cell.angle_beta   90.00
_cell.angle_gamma   90.00
#
_symmetry.space_group_name_H-M   'P 1'
#
loop_
_entity.id
_entity.type
_entity.pdbx_description
1 polymer ?
#
loop_
_entity_poly.entity_id
_entity_poly.type
_entity_poly.pdbx_seq_one_letter_code
_entity_poly.pdbx_strand_id
1 'polypeptide(L)'
;MKKIARHREKILSVLSEWLRIHNTSPTLEELCEELGMRRNQKATIQRWLQTMRGIDVEWDDHIPRSLRFIGVESAAPEISIPIHETLRYLATGLVEWERQERQNRGHIPESLRLGMSGMYLTSLLQGNETAPANLPELFNLAANPVTEWKPARAIENLSQTVTWIEEGTISDFAAQWQVDGGDVEHQVQEKVLQDVLEYCRGHQLAAEYREFRQTIVTQPILTYPEYRRLMSSSSPLKLLRDFIPQVYVNLSDLQVATKDSYHFCPRCHYLQLKRDGIYRCQSIWCRQLSVEAKLPPLAQMTIDRAETCKAVTPGVYRYGTLPGIWEIQLYHQLKKMGLDVTLWPEIDEYDLLVEFSRKLRWAIDLKDWSYLNEERLFKVRPRADCQATFVVFPDERERDLRICVRRQNLEPQLNGVKLKLMSEIVAAAQALCQR
;
A
#
# COMPACT_ATOMS: atom_id res chain seq x y z
N MET A 1 9.42 61.35 10.57
CA MET A 1 8.40 60.30 10.81
C MET A 1 7.96 59.63 9.51
N LYS A 2 7.53 60.27 8.41
CA LYS A 2 7.06 59.62 7.18
C LYS A 2 8.08 58.68 6.50
N LYS A 3 9.39 58.93 6.57
CA LYS A 3 10.43 58.09 5.95
C LYS A 3 10.63 56.73 6.69
N ILE A 4 10.52 56.73 8.00
CA ILE A 4 10.65 55.50 8.84
C ILE A 4 9.45 54.57 8.62
N ALA A 5 8.25 55.10 8.54
CA ALA A 5 7.04 54.33 8.26
C ALA A 5 7.13 53.57 6.92
N ARG A 6 7.66 54.19 5.88
CA ARG A 6 7.80 53.57 4.54
C ARG A 6 8.82 52.47 4.48
N HIS A 7 9.90 52.56 5.27
CA HIS A 7 10.89 51.46 5.38
C HIS A 7 10.38 50.29 6.23
N ARG A 8 9.58 50.59 7.27
CA ARG A 8 8.93 49.59 8.10
C ARG A 8 8.02 48.67 7.27
N GLU A 9 7.07 49.25 6.51
CA GLU A 9 6.18 48.47 5.66
C GLU A 9 6.95 47.60 4.63
N LYS A 10 7.99 48.17 4.01
CA LYS A 10 8.80 47.45 3.03
C LYS A 10 9.57 46.27 3.66
N ILE A 11 10.14 46.48 4.84
CA ILE A 11 10.85 45.38 5.57
C ILE A 11 9.87 44.31 5.97
N LEU A 12 8.72 44.64 6.51
CA LEU A 12 7.72 43.66 6.92
C LEU A 12 7.17 42.86 5.73
N SER A 13 6.94 43.50 4.59
CA SER A 13 6.52 42.83 3.35
C SER A 13 7.58 41.84 2.86
N VAL A 14 8.84 42.27 2.81
CA VAL A 14 9.95 41.38 2.38
C VAL A 14 10.15 40.22 3.34
N LEU A 15 10.09 40.45 4.65
CA LEU A 15 10.17 39.41 5.67
C LEU A 15 9.04 38.40 5.55
N SER A 16 7.81 38.88 5.34
CA SER A 16 6.64 38.01 5.16
C SER A 16 6.78 37.11 3.94
N GLU A 17 7.18 37.69 2.80
CA GLU A 17 7.37 36.94 1.56
C GLU A 17 8.56 35.97 1.65
N TRP A 18 9.66 36.37 2.29
CA TRP A 18 10.81 35.49 2.52
C TRP A 18 10.42 34.27 3.36
N LEU A 19 9.71 34.49 4.48
CA LEU A 19 9.26 33.41 5.36
C LEU A 19 8.30 32.45 4.63
N ARG A 20 7.43 32.99 3.76
CA ARG A 20 6.51 32.19 2.97
C ARG A 20 7.24 31.29 1.97
N ILE A 21 8.35 31.76 1.34
CA ILE A 21 9.09 31.02 0.32
C ILE A 21 10.09 30.04 0.93
N HIS A 22 10.84 30.51 1.94
CA HIS A 22 12.02 29.79 2.46
C HIS A 22 11.77 29.06 3.78
N ASN A 23 10.64 29.30 4.43
CA ASN A 23 10.27 28.77 5.76
C ASN A 23 11.38 28.95 6.85
N THR A 24 12.26 29.91 6.65
CA THR A 24 13.35 30.29 7.57
C THR A 24 13.55 31.81 7.53
N SER A 25 13.96 32.40 8.65
CA SER A 25 14.27 33.83 8.71
C SER A 25 15.48 34.20 7.84
N PRO A 26 15.45 35.35 7.13
CA PRO A 26 16.60 35.80 6.36
C PRO A 26 17.75 36.25 7.28
N THR A 27 18.96 36.14 6.78
CA THR A 27 20.11 36.84 7.33
C THR A 27 20.04 38.34 6.97
N LEU A 28 20.85 39.18 7.63
CA LEU A 28 20.95 40.60 7.26
C LEU A 28 21.47 40.82 5.83
N GLU A 29 22.26 39.90 5.30
CA GLU A 29 22.73 39.95 3.91
C GLU A 29 21.62 39.68 2.90
N GLU A 30 20.88 38.61 3.12
CA GLU A 30 19.73 38.23 2.31
C GLU A 30 18.68 39.34 2.35
N LEU A 31 18.45 39.92 3.52
CA LEU A 31 17.51 41.04 3.68
C LEU A 31 17.98 42.32 2.92
N CYS A 32 19.32 42.55 2.85
CA CYS A 32 19.86 43.64 2.02
C CYS A 32 19.56 43.37 0.53
N GLU A 33 19.79 42.18 0.06
CA GLU A 33 19.59 41.81 -1.35
C GLU A 33 18.13 41.95 -1.76
N GLU A 34 17.21 41.45 -0.97
CA GLU A 34 15.76 41.51 -1.20
C GLU A 34 15.21 42.95 -1.13
N LEU A 35 15.79 43.81 -0.32
CA LEU A 35 15.44 45.23 -0.24
C LEU A 35 16.08 46.06 -1.36
N GLY A 36 16.93 45.46 -2.21
CA GLY A 36 17.68 46.13 -3.26
C GLY A 36 18.76 47.06 -2.72
N MET A 37 19.31 46.74 -1.55
CA MET A 37 20.38 47.46 -0.87
C MET A 37 21.74 46.82 -1.09
N ARG A 38 22.80 47.63 -1.01
CA ARG A 38 24.16 47.10 -1.12
C ARG A 38 24.56 46.35 0.18
N ARG A 39 25.37 45.32 0.09
CA ARG A 39 25.82 44.50 1.24
C ARG A 39 26.52 45.30 2.35
N ASN A 40 27.15 46.42 2.02
CA ASN A 40 27.76 47.32 3.01
C ASN A 40 26.74 48.14 3.82
N GLN A 41 25.44 48.05 3.52
CA GLN A 41 24.37 48.77 4.21
C GLN A 41 23.66 47.95 5.30
N LYS A 42 24.23 46.80 5.70
CA LYS A 42 23.70 45.95 6.79
C LYS A 42 23.43 46.76 8.09
N ALA A 43 24.38 47.65 8.46
CA ALA A 43 24.21 48.47 9.66
C ALA A 43 22.98 49.38 9.59
N THR A 44 22.54 49.77 8.38
CA THR A 44 21.32 50.56 8.18
C THR A 44 20.08 49.69 8.41
N ILE A 45 20.04 48.48 7.87
CA ILE A 45 18.93 47.54 8.09
C ILE A 45 18.87 47.12 9.56
N GLN A 46 20.00 46.84 10.17
CA GLN A 46 20.06 46.51 11.61
C GLN A 46 19.51 47.63 12.47
N ARG A 47 19.80 48.87 12.11
CA ARG A 47 19.26 50.07 12.82
C ARG A 47 17.75 50.20 12.61
N TRP A 48 17.23 49.90 11.42
CA TRP A 48 15.79 49.87 11.18
C TRP A 48 15.11 48.76 11.97
N LEU A 49 15.64 47.54 11.93
CA LEU A 49 15.13 46.40 12.71
C LEU A 49 15.12 46.74 14.22
N GLN A 50 16.19 47.40 14.73
CA GLN A 50 16.28 47.78 16.11
C GLN A 50 15.13 48.76 16.53
N THR A 51 14.66 49.63 15.61
CA THR A 51 13.50 50.50 15.87
C THR A 51 12.15 49.75 15.82
N MET A 52 12.13 48.57 15.26
CA MET A 52 10.96 47.69 15.13
C MET A 52 10.97 46.55 16.21
N ARG A 53 12.11 46.37 16.91
CA ARG A 53 12.26 45.32 17.92
C ARG A 53 11.31 45.58 19.11
N GLY A 54 10.61 44.56 19.55
CA GLY A 54 9.61 44.67 20.62
C GLY A 54 8.27 45.28 20.15
N ILE A 55 8.13 45.71 18.88
CA ILE A 55 6.91 46.25 18.29
C ILE A 55 6.37 45.34 17.17
N ASP A 56 7.19 45.10 16.19
CA ASP A 56 6.82 44.31 15.00
C ASP A 56 7.61 43.04 14.87
N VAL A 57 8.86 43.05 15.33
CA VAL A 57 9.79 41.93 15.16
C VAL A 57 10.59 41.73 16.46
N GLU A 58 11.04 40.51 16.65
CA GLU A 58 11.93 40.09 17.73
C GLU A 58 12.99 39.12 17.15
N TRP A 59 14.14 39.05 17.80
CA TRP A 59 15.19 38.07 17.48
C TRP A 59 16.02 37.76 18.71
N ASP A 60 16.69 36.64 18.71
CA ASP A 60 17.61 36.21 19.74
C ASP A 60 19.02 36.70 19.41
N ASP A 61 19.63 37.49 20.31
CA ASP A 61 20.93 38.08 20.05
C ASP A 61 21.99 36.99 19.82
N HIS A 62 22.81 37.18 18.80
CA HIS A 62 23.86 36.23 18.35
C HIS A 62 23.38 34.91 17.76
N ILE A 63 22.07 34.70 17.57
CA ILE A 63 21.52 33.54 16.89
C ILE A 63 21.15 33.94 15.46
N PRO A 64 21.84 33.43 14.43
CA PRO A 64 21.47 33.66 13.03
C PRO A 64 20.05 33.13 12.75
N ARG A 65 19.32 33.81 11.88
CA ARG A 65 17.97 33.38 11.43
C ARG A 65 16.92 33.27 12.56
N SER A 66 17.07 34.09 13.61
CA SER A 66 16.13 34.14 14.73
C SER A 66 15.07 35.24 14.63
N LEU A 67 15.09 36.04 13.56
CA LEU A 67 14.17 37.16 13.34
C LEU A 67 12.73 36.64 13.15
N ARG A 68 11.78 37.09 13.99
CA ARG A 68 10.37 36.69 13.99
C ARG A 68 9.45 37.89 14.18
N PHE A 69 8.21 37.80 13.74
CA PHE A 69 7.19 38.82 13.97
C PHE A 69 6.66 38.79 15.40
N ILE A 70 6.34 39.97 15.98
CA ILE A 70 5.63 40.09 17.24
C ILE A 70 4.16 40.35 16.96
N GLY A 71 3.26 39.66 17.67
CA GLY A 71 1.81 39.90 17.62
C GLY A 71 1.10 39.39 16.38
N VAL A 72 1.80 38.97 15.35
CA VAL A 72 1.32 37.84 14.58
C VAL A 72 1.62 36.67 15.50
N GLU A 73 0.60 36.05 16.12
CA GLU A 73 0.68 34.63 16.29
C GLU A 73 1.07 34.17 14.88
N SER A 74 2.35 33.92 14.68
CA SER A 74 2.82 33.04 13.67
C SER A 74 1.90 31.87 13.89
N ALA A 75 0.91 31.67 13.01
CA ALA A 75 0.44 30.33 12.79
C ALA A 75 1.76 29.63 12.52
N ALA A 76 2.33 29.06 13.58
CA ALA A 76 3.50 28.23 13.52
C ALA A 76 3.15 27.35 12.35
N PRO A 77 3.95 27.30 11.25
CA PRO A 77 3.53 26.55 10.11
C PRO A 77 3.02 25.30 10.77
N GLU A 78 1.73 25.00 10.60
CA GLU A 78 1.14 23.81 11.17
C GLU A 78 2.03 22.75 10.58
N ILE A 79 3.07 22.35 11.33
CA ILE A 79 3.93 21.23 10.98
C ILE A 79 3.02 20.04 11.27
N SER A 80 2.03 19.97 10.43
CA SER A 80 1.16 18.84 10.27
C SER A 80 1.99 17.85 9.48
N ILE A 81 2.69 16.99 10.21
CA ILE A 81 3.25 15.80 9.57
C ILE A 81 2.03 14.97 9.22
N PRO A 82 1.76 14.73 7.92
CA PRO A 82 0.58 14.00 7.52
C PRO A 82 0.66 12.60 8.16
N ILE A 83 -0.30 12.28 9.02
CA ILE A 83 -0.35 11.00 9.73
C ILE A 83 -0.30 9.84 8.72
N HIS A 84 -0.99 9.99 7.58
CA HIS A 84 -0.93 9.03 6.49
C HIS A 84 0.48 8.77 5.95
N GLU A 85 1.29 9.81 5.78
CA GLU A 85 2.68 9.65 5.34
C GLU A 85 3.54 8.97 6.41
N THR A 86 3.37 9.37 7.67
CA THR A 86 4.06 8.71 8.79
C THR A 86 3.79 7.21 8.80
N LEU A 87 2.52 6.82 8.68
CA LEU A 87 2.14 5.41 8.65
C LEU A 87 2.64 4.69 7.39
N ARG A 88 2.69 5.38 6.25
CA ARG A 88 3.29 4.84 5.01
C ARG A 88 4.79 4.56 5.18
N TYR A 89 5.54 5.52 5.71
CA TYR A 89 6.96 5.31 5.98
C TYR A 89 7.21 4.18 6.96
N LEU A 90 6.38 4.04 8.00
CA LEU A 90 6.45 2.91 8.92
C LEU A 90 6.20 1.59 8.22
N ALA A 91 5.13 1.52 7.43
CA ALA A 91 4.77 0.32 6.67
C ALA A 91 5.91 -0.10 5.73
N THR A 92 6.41 0.85 4.93
CA THR A 92 7.54 0.61 4.01
C THR A 92 8.77 0.14 4.78
N GLY A 93 9.15 0.87 5.82
CA GLY A 93 10.34 0.54 6.59
C GLY A 93 10.26 -0.80 7.32
N LEU A 94 9.09 -1.20 7.81
CA LEU A 94 8.87 -2.51 8.40
C LEU A 94 8.98 -3.62 7.36
N VAL A 95 8.44 -3.42 6.16
CA VAL A 95 8.58 -4.36 5.03
C VAL A 95 10.04 -4.49 4.60
N GLU A 96 10.76 -3.38 4.46
CA GLU A 96 12.19 -3.37 4.15
C GLU A 96 13.02 -4.07 5.23
N TRP A 97 12.71 -3.80 6.51
CA TRP A 97 13.37 -4.45 7.64
C TRP A 97 13.17 -5.96 7.66
N GLU A 98 11.97 -6.42 7.34
CA GLU A 98 11.68 -7.86 7.27
C GLU A 98 12.49 -8.56 6.18
N ARG A 99 12.72 -7.88 5.04
CA ARG A 99 13.49 -8.41 3.91
C ARG A 99 14.98 -8.43 4.14
N GLN A 100 15.50 -7.53 4.99
CA GLN A 100 16.92 -7.56 5.32
C GLN A 100 17.27 -8.91 5.95
N GLU A 101 18.24 -9.61 5.36
CA GLU A 101 18.77 -10.82 5.93
C GLU A 101 19.20 -10.58 7.38
N ARG A 102 18.93 -11.53 8.26
CA ARG A 102 19.30 -11.45 9.68
C ARG A 102 20.80 -11.17 9.89
N GLN A 103 21.64 -11.50 8.92
CA GLN A 103 23.10 -11.25 8.94
C GLN A 103 23.47 -9.81 8.57
N ASN A 104 22.59 -9.07 7.88
CA ASN A 104 22.82 -7.70 7.41
C ASN A 104 21.99 -6.63 8.16
N ARG A 105 21.41 -6.94 9.30
CA ARG A 105 20.60 -6.01 10.11
C ARG A 105 21.43 -4.88 10.79
N GLY A 106 22.55 -4.51 10.20
CA GLY A 106 23.38 -3.40 10.66
C GLY A 106 22.82 -2.01 10.31
N HIS A 107 21.88 -1.92 9.36
CA HIS A 107 21.30 -0.65 8.93
C HIS A 107 19.79 -0.63 9.10
N ILE A 108 19.30 0.38 9.84
CA ILE A 108 17.85 0.66 9.93
C ILE A 108 17.45 1.29 8.59
N PRO A 109 16.42 0.77 7.88
CA PRO A 109 15.89 1.37 6.66
C PRO A 109 15.57 2.85 6.84
N GLU A 110 15.83 3.65 5.82
CA GLU A 110 15.55 5.10 5.82
C GLU A 110 14.07 5.35 6.10
N SER A 111 13.19 4.62 5.42
CA SER A 111 11.75 4.68 5.60
C SER A 111 11.34 4.42 7.04
N LEU A 112 11.97 3.44 7.72
CA LEU A 112 11.68 3.14 9.12
C LEU A 112 12.09 4.28 10.04
N ARG A 113 13.25 4.89 9.79
CA ARG A 113 13.73 6.07 10.54
C ARG A 113 12.79 7.26 10.37
N LEU A 114 12.35 7.53 9.12
CA LEU A 114 11.41 8.60 8.81
C LEU A 114 10.05 8.36 9.48
N GLY A 115 9.53 7.13 9.42
CA GLY A 115 8.29 6.75 10.08
C GLY A 115 8.35 6.92 11.60
N MET A 116 9.43 6.45 12.25
CA MET A 116 9.64 6.64 13.70
C MET A 116 9.76 8.13 14.07
N SER A 117 10.51 8.90 13.28
CA SER A 117 10.64 10.35 13.49
C SER A 117 9.29 11.06 13.35
N GLY A 118 8.50 10.69 12.34
CA GLY A 118 7.14 11.20 12.13
C GLY A 118 6.23 10.88 13.31
N MET A 119 6.26 9.64 13.83
CA MET A 119 5.50 9.26 15.03
C MET A 119 5.90 10.12 16.24
N TYR A 120 7.20 10.25 16.48
CA TYR A 120 7.72 11.02 17.60
C TYR A 120 7.30 12.50 17.52
N LEU A 121 7.53 13.14 16.38
CA LEU A 121 7.19 14.55 16.18
C LEU A 121 5.66 14.79 16.26
N THR A 122 4.86 13.92 15.66
CA THR A 122 3.39 14.04 15.75
C THR A 122 2.92 13.87 17.18
N SER A 123 3.48 12.91 17.92
CA SER A 123 3.15 12.71 19.34
C SER A 123 3.57 13.89 20.21
N LEU A 124 4.73 14.48 19.94
CA LEU A 124 5.23 15.66 20.65
C LEU A 124 4.31 16.87 20.41
N LEU A 125 3.94 17.14 19.16
CA LEU A 125 3.07 18.25 18.78
C LEU A 125 1.65 18.13 19.38
N GLN A 126 1.17 16.90 19.54
CA GLN A 126 -0.15 16.62 20.14
C GLN A 126 -0.12 16.44 21.66
N GLY A 127 1.06 16.58 22.30
CA GLY A 127 1.20 16.38 23.74
C GLY A 127 1.01 14.92 24.19
N ASN A 128 1.24 13.96 23.28
CA ASN A 128 1.12 12.53 23.54
C ASN A 128 2.49 11.89 23.76
N GLU A 129 2.66 11.14 24.84
CA GLU A 129 3.93 10.46 25.20
C GLU A 129 4.09 9.06 24.58
N THR A 130 3.25 8.66 23.61
CA THR A 130 3.13 7.28 23.17
C THR A 130 3.94 6.91 21.91
N ALA A 131 4.90 7.73 21.50
CA ALA A 131 5.77 7.37 20.37
C ALA A 131 6.89 6.42 20.83
N PRO A 132 7.22 5.37 20.05
CA PRO A 132 8.31 4.48 20.37
C PRO A 132 9.66 5.21 20.25
N ALA A 133 10.49 5.12 21.27
CA ALA A 133 11.82 5.77 21.30
C ALA A 133 12.91 4.91 20.63
N ASN A 134 12.66 3.61 20.43
CA ASN A 134 13.61 2.66 19.89
C ASN A 134 12.92 1.53 19.12
N LEU A 135 13.70 0.72 18.41
CA LEU A 135 13.17 -0.39 17.60
C LEU A 135 12.40 -1.45 18.41
N PRO A 136 12.87 -1.92 19.58
CA PRO A 136 12.10 -2.84 20.41
C PRO A 136 10.72 -2.31 20.79
N GLU A 137 10.63 -1.05 21.17
CA GLU A 137 9.34 -0.40 21.49
C GLU A 137 8.46 -0.27 20.24
N LEU A 138 9.06 0.08 19.09
CA LEU A 138 8.34 0.10 17.81
C LEU A 138 7.77 -1.28 17.46
N PHE A 139 8.56 -2.35 17.59
CA PHE A 139 8.08 -3.70 17.27
C PHE A 139 6.98 -4.16 18.23
N ASN A 140 7.08 -3.81 19.50
CA ASN A 140 6.00 -4.05 20.47
C ASN A 140 4.73 -3.30 20.09
N LEU A 141 4.83 -2.01 19.74
CA LEU A 141 3.69 -1.22 19.29
C LEU A 141 3.13 -1.75 17.98
N ALA A 142 3.99 -2.15 17.04
CA ALA A 142 3.59 -2.67 15.73
C ALA A 142 2.83 -4.01 15.80
N ALA A 143 3.00 -4.78 16.85
CA ALA A 143 2.25 -6.01 17.11
C ALA A 143 0.86 -5.75 17.73
N ASN A 144 0.58 -4.53 18.16
CA ASN A 144 -0.69 -4.09 18.69
C ASN A 144 -1.51 -3.33 17.63
N PRO A 145 -2.82 -3.09 17.85
CA PRO A 145 -3.61 -2.30 16.93
C PRO A 145 -2.98 -0.94 16.62
N VAL A 146 -2.95 -0.56 15.35
CA VAL A 146 -2.36 0.71 14.88
C VAL A 146 -2.94 1.91 15.62
N THR A 147 -4.20 1.82 16.04
CA THR A 147 -4.93 2.83 16.81
C THR A 147 -4.45 2.99 18.27
N GLU A 148 -3.54 2.14 18.76
CA GLU A 148 -2.86 2.38 20.06
C GLU A 148 -1.92 3.58 19.96
N TRP A 149 -1.34 3.85 18.82
CA TRP A 149 -0.76 5.15 18.54
C TRP A 149 -1.89 6.15 18.33
N LYS A 150 -2.16 6.96 19.37
CA LYS A 150 -3.33 7.84 19.41
C LYS A 150 -3.55 8.71 18.15
N PRO A 151 -2.50 9.31 17.53
CA PRO A 151 -2.69 10.10 16.32
C PRO A 151 -3.31 9.31 15.16
N ALA A 152 -3.08 8.00 15.06
CA ALA A 152 -3.67 7.17 14.01
C ALA A 152 -5.20 7.08 14.10
N ARG A 153 -5.80 7.39 15.25
CA ARG A 153 -7.26 7.43 15.43
C ARG A 153 -7.95 8.53 14.61
N ALA A 154 -7.18 9.53 14.17
CA ALA A 154 -7.69 10.57 13.28
C ALA A 154 -7.90 10.08 11.83
N ILE A 155 -7.41 8.88 11.49
CA ILE A 155 -7.65 8.29 10.18
C ILE A 155 -9.04 7.67 10.18
N GLU A 156 -9.91 8.24 9.38
CA GLU A 156 -11.24 7.70 9.16
C GLU A 156 -11.14 6.28 8.59
N ASN A 157 -12.03 5.41 9.05
CA ASN A 157 -12.15 4.02 8.57
C ASN A 157 -10.97 3.07 8.88
N LEU A 158 -10.01 3.48 9.70
CA LEU A 158 -9.00 2.55 10.19
C LEU A 158 -9.62 1.57 11.18
N SER A 159 -9.54 0.27 10.86
CA SER A 159 -10.04 -0.78 11.76
C SER A 159 -9.25 -0.79 13.06
N GLN A 160 -9.95 -1.00 14.18
CA GLN A 160 -9.33 -1.10 15.51
C GLN A 160 -8.56 -2.42 15.73
N THR A 161 -8.62 -3.33 14.76
CA THR A 161 -7.99 -4.65 14.86
C THR A 161 -6.74 -4.80 14.00
N VAL A 162 -6.49 -3.85 13.05
CA VAL A 162 -5.32 -3.94 12.17
C VAL A 162 -4.03 -3.63 12.90
N THR A 163 -3.02 -4.43 12.63
CA THR A 163 -1.67 -4.32 13.19
C THR A 163 -0.65 -4.23 12.07
N TRP A 164 0.55 -3.72 12.34
CA TRP A 164 1.65 -3.75 11.38
C TRP A 164 2.33 -5.12 11.31
N ILE A 165 2.39 -5.79 12.45
CA ILE A 165 3.02 -7.10 12.62
C ILE A 165 1.98 -8.04 13.21
N GLU A 166 1.80 -9.20 12.58
CA GLU A 166 0.93 -10.26 13.05
C GLU A 166 1.70 -11.56 13.13
N GLU A 167 1.63 -12.24 14.29
CA GLU A 167 2.35 -13.49 14.54
C GLU A 167 3.85 -13.41 14.21
N GLY A 168 4.47 -12.25 14.43
CA GLY A 168 5.89 -12.00 14.15
C GLY A 168 6.25 -11.83 12.67
N THR A 169 5.27 -11.59 11.79
CA THR A 169 5.45 -11.27 10.37
C THR A 169 4.77 -9.96 10.01
N ILE A 170 5.22 -9.32 8.93
CA ILE A 170 4.54 -8.15 8.39
C ILE A 170 3.11 -8.52 7.98
N SER A 171 2.15 -7.73 8.44
CA SER A 171 0.73 -7.94 8.12
C SER A 171 0.42 -7.54 6.66
N ASP A 172 -0.71 -8.05 6.14
CA ASP A 172 -1.22 -7.61 4.84
C ASP A 172 -1.57 -6.11 4.84
N PHE A 173 -1.99 -5.57 6.01
CA PHE A 173 -2.22 -4.15 6.19
C PHE A 173 -0.95 -3.33 5.96
N ALA A 174 0.16 -3.67 6.62
CA ALA A 174 1.45 -2.99 6.43
C ALA A 174 1.90 -3.05 4.96
N ALA A 175 1.70 -4.19 4.32
CA ALA A 175 2.05 -4.39 2.94
C ALA A 175 1.22 -3.52 1.97
N GLN A 176 -0.04 -3.25 2.26
CA GLN A 176 -0.89 -2.38 1.45
C GLN A 176 -0.60 -0.87 1.68
N TRP A 177 -0.07 -0.53 2.85
CA TRP A 177 0.25 0.85 3.24
C TRP A 177 1.65 1.32 2.85
N GLN A 178 2.51 0.45 2.32
CA GLN A 178 3.86 0.86 1.92
C GLN A 178 3.82 1.99 0.87
N VAL A 179 4.85 2.83 0.87
CA VAL A 179 4.95 3.95 -0.08
C VAL A 179 5.19 3.41 -1.48
N ASP A 180 4.37 3.86 -2.44
CA ASP A 180 4.65 3.62 -3.85
C ASP A 180 6.00 4.24 -4.18
N GLY A 181 6.99 3.42 -4.44
CA GLY A 181 8.35 3.88 -4.78
C GLY A 181 9.45 3.55 -3.77
N GLY A 182 9.13 3.02 -2.60
CA GLY A 182 10.14 2.67 -1.59
C GLY A 182 11.01 1.48 -1.95
N ASP A 183 10.54 0.61 -2.83
CA ASP A 183 11.27 -0.57 -3.27
C ASP A 183 11.24 -0.71 -4.79
N VAL A 184 12.36 -0.42 -5.43
CA VAL A 184 12.55 -0.55 -6.88
C VAL A 184 12.19 -1.96 -7.37
N GLU A 185 12.49 -2.99 -6.58
CA GLU A 185 12.20 -4.38 -6.94
C GLU A 185 10.69 -4.66 -6.95
N HIS A 186 9.90 -4.11 -5.99
CA HIS A 186 8.44 -4.23 -5.99
C HIS A 186 7.77 -3.45 -7.10
N GLN A 187 8.23 -2.25 -7.39
CA GLN A 187 7.75 -1.46 -8.53
C GLN A 187 7.98 -2.19 -9.85
N VAL A 188 9.16 -2.82 -10.01
CA VAL A 188 9.47 -3.61 -11.20
C VAL A 188 8.56 -4.82 -11.31
N GLN A 189 8.23 -5.49 -10.19
CA GLN A 189 7.42 -6.71 -10.19
C GLN A 189 5.92 -6.42 -10.34
N GLU A 190 5.41 -5.32 -9.80
CA GLU A 190 4.05 -4.83 -10.08
C GLU A 190 3.96 -4.34 -11.53
N LYS A 191 5.01 -3.69 -12.02
CA LYS A 191 5.13 -3.24 -13.40
C LYS A 191 5.03 -4.39 -14.40
N VAL A 192 5.62 -5.56 -14.12
CA VAL A 192 5.51 -6.72 -15.02
C VAL A 192 4.04 -7.13 -15.24
N LEU A 193 3.21 -7.14 -14.19
CA LEU A 193 1.78 -7.44 -14.33
C LEU A 193 1.07 -6.37 -15.18
N GLN A 194 1.43 -5.11 -14.97
CA GLN A 194 0.89 -4.00 -15.74
C GLN A 194 1.36 -4.05 -17.20
N ASP A 195 2.64 -4.31 -17.44
CA ASP A 195 3.19 -4.46 -18.81
C ASP A 195 2.50 -5.59 -19.59
N VAL A 196 2.23 -6.74 -18.94
CA VAL A 196 1.45 -7.83 -19.52
C VAL A 196 0.03 -7.38 -19.84
N LEU A 197 -0.63 -6.68 -18.91
CA LEU A 197 -1.99 -6.18 -19.08
C LEU A 197 -2.07 -5.21 -20.27
N GLU A 198 -1.17 -4.22 -20.32
CA GLU A 198 -1.10 -3.22 -21.38
C GLU A 198 -0.78 -3.87 -22.75
N TYR A 199 0.16 -4.80 -22.77
CA TYR A 199 0.48 -5.56 -23.97
C TYR A 199 -0.73 -6.33 -24.49
N CYS A 200 -1.42 -7.06 -23.60
CA CYS A 200 -2.61 -7.81 -23.99
C CYS A 200 -3.75 -6.90 -24.46
N ARG A 201 -3.96 -5.76 -23.82
CA ARG A 201 -4.96 -4.75 -24.26
C ARG A 201 -4.61 -4.17 -25.61
N GLY A 202 -3.35 -3.80 -25.83
CA GLY A 202 -2.87 -3.25 -27.09
C GLY A 202 -2.99 -4.22 -28.29
N HIS A 203 -2.92 -5.53 -28.02
CA HIS A 203 -2.97 -6.58 -29.05
C HIS A 203 -4.26 -7.41 -29.03
N GLN A 204 -5.26 -7.06 -28.20
CA GLN A 204 -6.56 -7.73 -28.04
C GLN A 204 -6.42 -9.23 -27.68
N LEU A 205 -5.48 -9.57 -26.81
CA LEU A 205 -5.12 -10.93 -26.40
C LEU A 205 -5.90 -11.37 -25.16
N ALA A 206 -7.23 -11.38 -25.22
CA ALA A 206 -8.08 -11.68 -24.05
C ALA A 206 -7.97 -13.14 -23.57
N ALA A 207 -7.75 -14.08 -24.48
CA ALA A 207 -7.59 -15.50 -24.14
C ALA A 207 -6.24 -15.76 -23.46
N GLU A 208 -5.17 -15.18 -24.01
CA GLU A 208 -3.82 -15.28 -23.48
C GLU A 208 -3.70 -14.62 -22.10
N TYR A 209 -4.35 -13.47 -21.91
CA TYR A 209 -4.38 -12.81 -20.61
C TYR A 209 -5.06 -13.66 -19.54
N ARG A 210 -6.23 -14.24 -19.85
CA ARG A 210 -6.93 -15.15 -18.94
C ARG A 210 -6.09 -16.37 -18.57
N GLU A 211 -5.46 -16.99 -19.56
CA GLU A 211 -4.56 -18.13 -19.33
C GLU A 211 -3.36 -17.73 -18.45
N PHE A 212 -2.77 -16.55 -18.72
CA PHE A 212 -1.69 -16.00 -17.91
C PHE A 212 -2.11 -15.79 -16.45
N ARG A 213 -3.22 -15.09 -16.22
CA ARG A 213 -3.76 -14.85 -14.88
C ARG A 213 -4.06 -16.16 -14.16
N GLN A 214 -4.74 -17.08 -14.85
CA GLN A 214 -5.05 -18.39 -14.28
C GLN A 214 -3.78 -19.16 -13.93
N THR A 215 -2.75 -19.11 -14.77
CA THR A 215 -1.47 -19.80 -14.53
C THR A 215 -0.78 -19.27 -13.29
N ILE A 216 -0.60 -17.95 -13.13
CA ILE A 216 0.08 -17.38 -11.97
C ILE A 216 -0.69 -17.58 -10.67
N VAL A 217 -2.01 -17.73 -10.71
CA VAL A 217 -2.85 -17.98 -9.53
C VAL A 217 -2.82 -19.45 -9.14
N THR A 218 -2.96 -20.37 -10.10
CA THR A 218 -3.10 -21.80 -9.82
C THR A 218 -1.77 -22.55 -9.76
N GLN A 219 -0.74 -22.01 -10.38
CA GLN A 219 0.60 -22.61 -10.48
C GLN A 219 1.70 -21.60 -10.13
N PRO A 220 1.71 -21.06 -8.90
CA PRO A 220 2.72 -20.08 -8.49
C PRO A 220 4.12 -20.68 -8.38
N ILE A 221 4.22 -22.02 -8.36
CA ILE A 221 5.47 -22.79 -8.43
C ILE A 221 5.37 -23.75 -9.61
N LEU A 222 6.39 -23.76 -10.45
CA LEU A 222 6.51 -24.63 -11.60
C LEU A 222 7.75 -25.51 -11.49
N THR A 223 7.61 -26.79 -11.81
CA THR A 223 8.77 -27.63 -12.11
C THR A 223 9.41 -27.22 -13.44
N TYR A 224 10.68 -27.58 -13.63
CA TYR A 224 11.34 -27.23 -14.89
C TYR A 224 10.64 -27.77 -16.16
N PRO A 225 10.09 -29.01 -16.19
CA PRO A 225 9.29 -29.47 -17.32
C PRO A 225 8.02 -28.64 -17.56
N GLU A 226 7.33 -28.18 -16.50
CA GLU A 226 6.15 -27.32 -16.62
C GLU A 226 6.54 -25.95 -17.16
N TYR A 227 7.62 -25.35 -16.62
CA TYR A 227 8.14 -24.09 -17.13
C TYR A 227 8.53 -24.20 -18.60
N ARG A 228 9.21 -25.29 -19.01
CA ARG A 228 9.55 -25.51 -20.44
C ARG A 228 8.31 -25.64 -21.33
N ARG A 229 7.25 -26.30 -20.86
CA ARG A 229 5.97 -26.38 -21.57
C ARG A 229 5.37 -24.99 -21.74
N LEU A 230 5.39 -24.18 -20.69
CA LEU A 230 4.91 -22.80 -20.71
C LEU A 230 5.66 -21.96 -21.74
N MET A 231 6.97 -22.14 -21.86
CA MET A 231 7.85 -21.45 -22.80
C MET A 231 7.81 -22.01 -24.23
N SER A 232 7.10 -23.11 -24.48
CA SER A 232 7.08 -23.76 -25.78
C SER A 232 6.26 -22.97 -26.81
N SER A 233 6.54 -23.20 -28.09
CA SER A 233 5.78 -22.61 -29.22
C SER A 233 4.33 -23.12 -29.30
N SER A 234 4.03 -24.25 -28.67
CA SER A 234 2.66 -24.81 -28.57
C SER A 234 1.91 -24.32 -27.34
N SER A 235 2.53 -23.53 -26.48
CA SER A 235 1.90 -22.98 -25.29
C SER A 235 0.78 -22.00 -25.66
N PRO A 236 -0.35 -21.98 -24.93
CA PRO A 236 -1.33 -20.89 -25.00
C PRO A 236 -0.70 -19.51 -24.74
N LEU A 237 0.38 -19.45 -23.95
CA LEU A 237 1.10 -18.22 -23.59
C LEU A 237 2.25 -17.88 -24.54
N LYS A 238 2.33 -18.49 -25.71
CA LYS A 238 3.44 -18.25 -26.69
C LYS A 238 3.64 -16.77 -27.03
N LEU A 239 2.58 -15.96 -27.05
CA LEU A 239 2.62 -14.53 -27.33
C LEU A 239 3.10 -13.70 -26.12
N LEU A 240 3.04 -14.26 -24.93
CA LEU A 240 3.50 -13.64 -23.68
C LEU A 240 4.84 -14.21 -23.20
N ARG A 241 5.51 -15.01 -24.04
CA ARG A 241 6.73 -15.75 -23.68
C ARG A 241 7.83 -14.86 -23.12
N ASP A 242 7.98 -13.63 -23.60
CA ASP A 242 9.03 -12.72 -23.19
C ASP A 242 8.81 -12.13 -21.77
N PHE A 243 7.57 -12.19 -21.27
CA PHE A 243 7.23 -11.80 -19.90
C PHE A 243 7.44 -12.94 -18.90
N ILE A 244 7.31 -14.20 -19.32
CA ILE A 244 7.38 -15.37 -18.42
C ILE A 244 8.66 -15.41 -17.56
N PRO A 245 9.88 -15.12 -18.09
CA PRO A 245 11.10 -15.09 -17.29
C PRO A 245 11.16 -13.95 -16.24
N GLN A 246 10.35 -12.90 -16.43
CA GLN A 246 10.24 -11.79 -15.48
C GLN A 246 9.24 -12.11 -14.38
N VAL A 247 8.27 -12.97 -14.67
CA VAL A 247 7.22 -13.44 -13.73
C VAL A 247 7.72 -14.60 -12.88
N TYR A 248 8.44 -15.55 -13.48
CA TYR A 248 8.93 -16.77 -12.83
C TYR A 248 10.45 -16.78 -12.74
N VAL A 249 10.96 -16.67 -11.53
CA VAL A 249 12.40 -16.72 -11.21
C VAL A 249 12.79 -18.09 -10.66
N ASN A 250 14.10 -18.38 -10.52
CA ASN A 250 14.50 -19.61 -9.87
C ASN A 250 14.05 -19.62 -8.41
N LEU A 251 13.58 -20.75 -7.94
CA LEU A 251 13.18 -20.90 -6.55
C LEU A 251 14.33 -20.61 -5.58
N SER A 252 15.57 -20.97 -5.97
CA SER A 252 16.80 -20.67 -5.25
C SER A 252 17.06 -19.18 -5.05
N ASP A 253 16.65 -18.34 -6.01
CA ASP A 253 16.92 -16.90 -5.98
C ASP A 253 16.03 -16.17 -4.93
N LEU A 254 14.96 -16.83 -4.47
CA LEU A 254 14.04 -16.25 -3.47
C LEU A 254 14.55 -16.34 -2.02
N GLN A 255 15.75 -16.90 -1.78
CA GLN A 255 16.45 -16.96 -0.49
C GLN A 255 15.59 -17.45 0.71
N VAL A 256 14.58 -18.26 0.45
CA VAL A 256 13.59 -18.73 1.44
C VAL A 256 13.88 -20.13 1.92
N ALA A 257 14.94 -20.75 1.37
CA ALA A 257 15.32 -22.12 1.74
C ALA A 257 15.82 -22.22 3.17
N THR A 258 15.35 -23.24 3.86
CA THR A 258 16.08 -23.75 5.00
C THR A 258 17.18 -24.70 4.50
N LYS A 259 18.12 -25.09 5.38
CA LYS A 259 19.30 -25.89 4.98
C LYS A 259 18.96 -27.14 4.16
N ASP A 260 17.72 -27.68 4.25
CA ASP A 260 17.39 -28.98 3.71
C ASP A 260 16.13 -29.05 2.83
N SER A 261 15.19 -28.08 2.93
CA SER A 261 13.92 -28.17 2.21
C SER A 261 13.14 -26.84 2.07
N TYR A 262 12.30 -26.78 1.04
CA TYR A 262 11.27 -25.76 0.86
C TYR A 262 9.91 -26.29 1.32
N HIS A 263 9.10 -25.43 1.90
CA HIS A 263 7.75 -25.73 2.35
C HIS A 263 6.74 -24.85 1.61
N PHE A 264 5.59 -25.43 1.27
CA PHE A 264 4.56 -24.75 0.49
C PHE A 264 3.25 -24.68 1.25
N CYS A 265 2.55 -23.57 1.10
CA CYS A 265 1.23 -23.37 1.67
C CYS A 265 0.19 -24.26 0.97
N PRO A 266 -0.66 -25.02 1.69
CA PRO A 266 -1.66 -25.90 1.09
C PRO A 266 -2.78 -25.14 0.36
N ARG A 267 -2.95 -23.84 0.64
CA ARG A 267 -3.99 -23.02 0.03
C ARG A 267 -3.49 -22.25 -1.19
N CYS A 268 -2.43 -21.46 -1.03
CA CYS A 268 -1.93 -20.63 -2.12
C CYS A 268 -0.79 -21.27 -2.92
N HIS A 269 -0.36 -22.47 -2.52
CA HIS A 269 0.73 -23.24 -3.14
C HIS A 269 2.08 -22.51 -3.24
N TYR A 270 2.21 -21.34 -2.58
CA TYR A 270 3.44 -20.57 -2.55
C TYR A 270 4.31 -20.90 -1.34
N LEU A 271 5.52 -20.36 -1.34
CA LEU A 271 6.54 -20.61 -0.32
C LEU A 271 6.11 -20.16 1.08
N GLN A 272 6.46 -20.97 2.06
CA GLN A 272 6.38 -20.61 3.48
C GLN A 272 7.73 -20.16 4.00
N LEU A 273 7.71 -19.19 4.90
CA LEU A 273 8.88 -18.74 5.65
C LEU A 273 9.03 -19.52 6.94
N LYS A 274 10.25 -19.95 7.29
CA LYS A 274 10.55 -20.53 8.59
C LYS A 274 10.89 -19.43 9.58
N ARG A 275 10.07 -19.30 10.64
CA ARG A 275 10.31 -18.36 11.76
C ARG A 275 10.15 -19.12 13.07
N ASP A 276 11.11 -18.96 13.97
CA ASP A 276 11.11 -19.61 15.29
C ASP A 276 10.84 -21.11 15.24
N GLY A 277 11.39 -21.77 14.20
CA GLY A 277 11.22 -23.21 13.96
C GLY A 277 9.93 -23.62 13.25
N ILE A 278 8.98 -22.70 13.04
CA ILE A 278 7.66 -22.95 12.45
C ILE A 278 7.61 -22.41 11.02
N TYR A 279 7.04 -23.20 10.10
CA TYR A 279 6.78 -22.77 8.73
C TYR A 279 5.43 -22.07 8.64
N ARG A 280 5.41 -20.85 8.10
CA ARG A 280 4.21 -20.01 7.99
C ARG A 280 4.05 -19.47 6.59
N CYS A 281 2.83 -19.43 6.08
CA CYS A 281 2.52 -18.74 4.84
C CYS A 281 2.78 -17.23 4.99
N GLN A 282 3.20 -16.60 3.90
CA GLN A 282 3.39 -15.15 3.87
C GLN A 282 2.05 -14.39 3.97
N SER A 283 0.95 -14.98 3.47
CA SER A 283 -0.40 -14.46 3.65
C SER A 283 -0.99 -14.88 5.00
N ILE A 284 -1.45 -13.90 5.77
CA ILE A 284 -2.10 -14.13 7.07
C ILE A 284 -3.38 -14.95 6.92
N TRP A 285 -4.16 -14.67 5.88
CA TRP A 285 -5.42 -15.38 5.61
C TRP A 285 -5.20 -16.86 5.33
N CYS A 286 -4.13 -17.18 4.61
CA CYS A 286 -3.75 -18.60 4.45
C CYS A 286 -3.42 -19.23 5.79
N ARG A 287 -2.79 -18.49 6.70
CA ARG A 287 -2.46 -19.00 8.05
C ARG A 287 -3.71 -19.25 8.89
N GLN A 288 -4.59 -18.28 8.96
CA GLN A 288 -5.85 -18.36 9.71
C GLN A 288 -6.74 -19.49 9.19
N LEU A 289 -6.97 -19.55 7.89
CA LEU A 289 -7.77 -20.61 7.28
C LEU A 289 -7.13 -21.99 7.42
N SER A 290 -5.80 -22.10 7.41
CA SER A 290 -5.11 -23.37 7.62
C SER A 290 -5.35 -23.93 9.02
N VAL A 291 -5.40 -23.06 10.04
CA VAL A 291 -5.70 -23.47 11.42
C VAL A 291 -7.16 -23.87 11.57
N GLU A 292 -8.08 -23.10 11.04
CA GLU A 292 -9.51 -23.34 11.15
C GLU A 292 -9.97 -24.56 10.34
N ALA A 293 -9.48 -24.70 9.11
CA ALA A 293 -9.86 -25.80 8.21
C ALA A 293 -9.13 -27.12 8.45
N LYS A 294 -8.18 -27.18 9.38
CA LYS A 294 -7.33 -28.36 9.65
C LYS A 294 -6.73 -28.93 8.35
N LEU A 295 -6.16 -28.08 7.54
CA LEU A 295 -5.59 -28.47 6.25
C LEU A 295 -4.48 -29.52 6.44
N PRO A 296 -4.35 -30.47 5.49
CA PRO A 296 -3.36 -31.54 5.59
C PRO A 296 -1.93 -30.99 5.66
N PRO A 297 -0.98 -31.77 6.19
CA PRO A 297 0.42 -31.36 6.24
C PRO A 297 0.93 -31.02 4.85
N LEU A 298 1.80 -30.01 4.81
CA LEU A 298 2.30 -29.40 3.59
C LEU A 298 3.20 -30.34 2.79
N ALA A 299 3.14 -30.26 1.49
CA ALA A 299 4.14 -30.84 0.63
C ALA A 299 5.51 -30.18 0.93
N GLN A 300 6.53 -30.99 1.10
CA GLN A 300 7.92 -30.57 1.22
C GLN A 300 8.66 -30.92 -0.07
N MET A 301 9.55 -30.03 -0.47
CA MET A 301 10.42 -30.25 -1.62
C MET A 301 11.87 -30.18 -1.17
N THR A 302 12.66 -31.19 -1.44
CA THR A 302 14.11 -31.18 -1.17
C THR A 302 14.82 -30.14 -2.03
N ILE A 303 15.96 -29.63 -1.57
CA ILE A 303 16.74 -28.60 -2.29
C ILE A 303 17.14 -29.08 -3.68
N ASP A 304 17.59 -30.31 -3.84
CA ASP A 304 17.99 -30.89 -5.14
C ASP A 304 16.87 -30.81 -6.20
N ARG A 305 15.62 -30.99 -5.78
CA ARG A 305 14.46 -30.81 -6.66
C ARG A 305 14.13 -29.33 -6.89
N ALA A 306 14.37 -28.50 -5.90
CA ALA A 306 14.03 -27.08 -5.94
C ALA A 306 14.94 -26.28 -6.88
N GLU A 307 16.20 -26.67 -7.08
CA GLU A 307 17.13 -26.03 -8.01
C GLU A 307 16.61 -25.98 -9.44
N THR A 308 15.72 -26.92 -9.78
CA THR A 308 15.10 -26.98 -11.10
C THR A 308 13.69 -26.36 -11.15
N CYS A 309 13.21 -25.79 -10.05
CA CYS A 309 11.88 -25.20 -9.98
C CYS A 309 11.92 -23.68 -10.18
N LYS A 310 10.82 -23.17 -10.70
CA LYS A 310 10.57 -21.73 -10.85
C LYS A 310 9.40 -21.34 -9.93
N ALA A 311 9.47 -20.13 -9.37
CA ALA A 311 8.38 -19.55 -8.59
C ALA A 311 8.04 -18.17 -9.12
N VAL A 312 6.79 -17.76 -9.01
CA VAL A 312 6.42 -16.37 -9.27
C VAL A 312 7.18 -15.44 -8.31
N THR A 313 7.53 -14.25 -8.78
CA THR A 313 8.20 -13.27 -7.93
C THR A 313 7.30 -12.86 -6.76
N PRO A 314 7.84 -12.36 -5.63
CA PRO A 314 7.03 -11.92 -4.50
C PRO A 314 5.97 -10.87 -4.84
N GLY A 315 6.28 -9.95 -5.78
CA GLY A 315 5.31 -8.96 -6.26
C GLY A 315 4.17 -9.61 -7.04
N VAL A 316 4.48 -10.49 -8.00
CA VAL A 316 3.46 -11.25 -8.74
C VAL A 316 2.61 -12.10 -7.80
N TYR A 317 3.22 -12.73 -6.79
CA TYR A 317 2.48 -13.47 -5.77
C TYR A 317 1.49 -12.56 -5.03
N ARG A 318 1.95 -11.41 -4.54
CA ARG A 318 1.13 -10.49 -3.74
C ARG A 318 0.02 -9.84 -4.54
N TYR A 319 0.33 -9.30 -5.73
CA TYR A 319 -0.60 -8.49 -6.52
C TYR A 319 -1.37 -9.28 -7.58
N GLY A 320 -0.90 -10.47 -7.93
CA GLY A 320 -1.53 -11.32 -8.94
C GLY A 320 -2.11 -12.60 -8.35
N THR A 321 -1.29 -13.39 -7.65
CA THR A 321 -1.68 -14.72 -7.16
C THR A 321 -2.70 -14.64 -6.01
N LEU A 322 -2.41 -13.89 -4.96
CA LEU A 322 -3.27 -13.84 -3.76
C LEU A 322 -4.69 -13.33 -4.05
N PRO A 323 -4.88 -12.18 -4.73
CA PRO A 323 -6.23 -11.73 -5.07
C PRO A 323 -6.96 -12.73 -5.96
N GLY A 324 -6.27 -13.28 -6.96
CA GLY A 324 -6.83 -14.22 -7.92
C GLY A 324 -7.37 -15.51 -7.30
N ILE A 325 -6.91 -15.92 -6.12
CA ILE A 325 -7.45 -17.09 -5.40
C ILE A 325 -8.94 -16.88 -5.09
N TRP A 326 -9.33 -15.71 -4.60
CA TRP A 326 -10.71 -15.39 -4.29
C TRP A 326 -11.57 -15.26 -5.54
N GLU A 327 -11.01 -14.64 -6.60
CA GLU A 327 -11.66 -14.50 -7.90
C GLU A 327 -11.99 -15.89 -8.49
N ILE A 328 -11.03 -16.80 -8.51
CA ILE A 328 -11.21 -18.17 -8.99
C ILE A 328 -12.16 -18.97 -8.09
N GLN A 329 -12.10 -18.76 -6.77
CA GLN A 329 -13.01 -19.41 -5.82
C GLN A 329 -14.47 -19.03 -6.09
N LEU A 330 -14.75 -17.73 -6.23
CA LEU A 330 -16.10 -17.25 -6.56
C LEU A 330 -16.55 -17.73 -7.92
N TYR A 331 -15.67 -17.69 -8.93
CA TYR A 331 -15.92 -18.24 -10.26
C TYR A 331 -16.39 -19.70 -10.19
N HIS A 332 -15.66 -20.55 -9.47
CA HIS A 332 -16.04 -21.97 -9.37
C HIS A 332 -17.36 -22.18 -8.62
N GLN A 333 -17.64 -21.37 -7.60
CA GLN A 333 -18.93 -21.44 -6.87
C GLN A 333 -20.11 -21.11 -7.81
N LEU A 334 -19.99 -20.06 -8.61
CA LEU A 334 -21.03 -19.64 -9.56
C LEU A 334 -21.17 -20.61 -10.74
N LYS A 335 -20.05 -21.12 -11.28
CA LYS A 335 -20.06 -22.15 -12.34
C LYS A 335 -20.73 -23.44 -11.89
N LYS A 336 -20.57 -23.88 -10.64
CA LYS A 336 -21.27 -25.05 -10.08
C LYS A 336 -22.79 -24.92 -10.04
N MET A 337 -23.32 -23.70 -10.11
CA MET A 337 -24.75 -23.43 -10.22
C MET A 337 -25.25 -23.47 -11.67
N GLY A 338 -24.40 -23.77 -12.65
CA GLY A 338 -24.72 -23.80 -14.07
C GLY A 338 -24.77 -22.41 -14.73
N LEU A 339 -24.29 -21.37 -14.04
CA LEU A 339 -24.22 -20.02 -14.59
C LEU A 339 -23.12 -19.88 -15.64
N ASP A 340 -23.37 -19.02 -16.60
CA ASP A 340 -22.30 -18.58 -17.52
C ASP A 340 -21.49 -17.47 -16.83
N VAL A 341 -20.22 -17.78 -16.55
CA VAL A 341 -19.30 -16.89 -15.84
C VAL A 341 -18.01 -16.79 -16.61
N THR A 342 -17.54 -15.57 -16.80
CA THR A 342 -16.26 -15.27 -17.45
C THR A 342 -15.34 -14.60 -16.47
N LEU A 343 -14.12 -15.13 -16.30
CA LEU A 343 -13.03 -14.50 -15.53
C LEU A 343 -12.34 -13.42 -16.38
N TRP A 344 -12.00 -12.31 -15.74
CA TRP A 344 -11.21 -11.20 -16.28
C TRP A 344 -11.69 -10.78 -17.68
N PRO A 345 -12.99 -10.43 -17.81
CA PRO A 345 -13.55 -10.02 -19.09
C PRO A 345 -12.88 -8.73 -19.57
N GLU A 346 -12.84 -8.55 -20.89
CA GLU A 346 -12.26 -7.37 -21.55
C GLU A 346 -10.84 -7.04 -21.08
N ILE A 347 -10.06 -8.10 -20.83
CA ILE A 347 -8.68 -8.03 -20.39
C ILE A 347 -8.58 -7.28 -19.07
N ASP A 348 -9.21 -7.86 -18.03
CA ASP A 348 -9.15 -7.39 -16.63
C ASP A 348 -9.74 -5.98 -16.42
N GLU A 349 -10.85 -5.68 -17.07
CA GLU A 349 -11.60 -4.46 -16.74
C GLU A 349 -12.37 -4.59 -15.43
N TYR A 350 -12.76 -5.83 -15.10
CA TYR A 350 -13.30 -6.27 -13.81
C TYR A 350 -13.10 -7.78 -13.66
N ASP A 351 -13.30 -8.33 -12.47
CA ASP A 351 -12.83 -9.67 -12.15
C ASP A 351 -13.74 -10.77 -12.73
N LEU A 352 -15.09 -10.62 -12.62
CA LEU A 352 -16.03 -11.61 -13.14
C LEU A 352 -17.21 -10.96 -13.84
N LEU A 353 -17.59 -11.55 -14.98
CA LEU A 353 -18.88 -11.35 -15.64
C LEU A 353 -19.77 -12.57 -15.37
N VAL A 354 -20.96 -12.36 -14.82
CA VAL A 354 -21.96 -13.41 -14.60
C VAL A 354 -23.16 -13.14 -15.48
N GLU A 355 -23.52 -14.10 -16.35
CA GLU A 355 -24.64 -14.00 -17.27
C GLU A 355 -25.76 -14.98 -16.89
N PHE A 356 -26.88 -14.44 -16.42
CA PHE A 356 -28.08 -15.22 -16.12
C PHE A 356 -28.97 -15.36 -17.37
N SER A 357 -28.98 -14.33 -18.21
CA SER A 357 -29.68 -14.27 -19.48
C SER A 357 -29.10 -13.15 -20.33
N ARG A 358 -29.56 -13.03 -21.60
CA ARG A 358 -29.14 -11.89 -22.46
C ARG A 358 -29.46 -10.50 -21.87
N LYS A 359 -30.41 -10.42 -20.92
CA LYS A 359 -30.85 -9.15 -20.31
C LYS A 359 -30.46 -9.01 -18.85
N LEU A 360 -29.85 -10.01 -18.24
CA LEU A 360 -29.47 -9.98 -16.82
C LEU A 360 -28.02 -10.43 -16.68
N ARG A 361 -27.14 -9.46 -16.51
CA ARG A 361 -25.70 -9.62 -16.39
C ARG A 361 -25.20 -8.85 -15.16
N TRP A 362 -24.26 -9.44 -14.45
CA TRP A 362 -23.59 -8.82 -13.31
C TRP A 362 -22.10 -8.66 -13.61
N ALA A 363 -21.59 -7.45 -13.31
CA ALA A 363 -20.16 -7.21 -13.23
C ALA A 363 -19.74 -7.27 -11.75
N ILE A 364 -18.70 -8.03 -11.46
CA ILE A 364 -18.17 -8.22 -10.11
C ILE A 364 -16.71 -7.81 -10.11
N ASP A 365 -16.36 -6.92 -9.18
CA ASP A 365 -15.00 -6.46 -8.90
C ASP A 365 -14.67 -6.90 -7.46
N LEU A 366 -13.78 -7.87 -7.27
CA LEU A 366 -13.46 -8.48 -6.00
C LEU A 366 -12.26 -7.79 -5.35
N LYS A 367 -12.36 -7.45 -4.09
CA LYS A 367 -11.33 -6.70 -3.35
C LYS A 367 -10.91 -7.45 -2.09
N ASP A 368 -9.68 -7.98 -2.10
CA ASP A 368 -9.07 -8.58 -0.92
C ASP A 368 -8.27 -7.53 -0.13
N TRP A 369 -8.99 -6.51 0.38
CA TRP A 369 -8.37 -5.44 1.14
C TRP A 369 -8.36 -5.76 2.63
N SER A 370 -7.29 -5.38 3.33
CA SER A 370 -7.18 -5.46 4.79
C SER A 370 -7.79 -4.23 5.49
N TYR A 371 -7.95 -3.14 4.77
CA TYR A 371 -8.69 -1.96 5.23
C TYR A 371 -9.51 -1.37 4.07
N LEU A 372 -10.61 -0.68 4.39
CA LEU A 372 -11.48 -0.10 3.39
C LEU A 372 -10.88 1.21 2.84
N ASN A 373 -10.36 1.15 1.63
CA ASN A 373 -9.85 2.34 0.93
C ASN A 373 -10.99 3.01 0.15
N GLU A 374 -11.64 4.00 0.76
CA GLU A 374 -12.78 4.71 0.18
C GLU A 374 -12.41 5.47 -1.10
N GLU A 375 -11.19 6.05 -1.17
CA GLU A 375 -10.72 6.74 -2.37
C GLU A 375 -10.65 5.80 -3.58
N ARG A 376 -10.15 4.59 -3.40
CA ARG A 376 -10.13 3.56 -4.44
C ARG A 376 -11.54 3.04 -4.73
N LEU A 377 -12.35 2.88 -3.70
CA LEU A 377 -13.74 2.43 -3.84
C LEU A 377 -14.56 3.41 -4.69
N PHE A 378 -14.42 4.72 -4.46
CA PHE A 378 -15.12 5.75 -5.22
C PHE A 378 -14.66 5.89 -6.69
N LYS A 379 -13.55 5.26 -7.06
CA LYS A 379 -13.10 5.17 -8.47
C LYS A 379 -13.82 4.08 -9.26
N VAL A 380 -14.44 3.11 -8.60
CA VAL A 380 -15.23 2.07 -9.27
C VAL A 380 -16.46 2.69 -9.94
N ARG A 381 -16.72 2.31 -11.16
CA ARG A 381 -17.85 2.81 -11.94
C ARG A 381 -18.81 1.68 -12.28
N PRO A 382 -20.13 1.94 -12.30
CA PRO A 382 -21.09 0.96 -12.76
C PRO A 382 -20.86 0.65 -14.24
N ARG A 383 -21.06 -0.61 -14.62
CA ARG A 383 -20.91 -1.06 -16.00
C ARG A 383 -22.21 -0.85 -16.76
N ALA A 384 -22.13 -0.10 -17.86
CA ALA A 384 -23.31 0.25 -18.65
C ALA A 384 -23.95 -0.97 -19.37
N ASP A 385 -23.14 -2.00 -19.62
CA ASP A 385 -23.55 -3.25 -20.27
C ASP A 385 -24.06 -4.31 -19.27
N CYS A 386 -24.07 -4.02 -17.97
CA CYS A 386 -24.54 -4.87 -16.90
C CYS A 386 -25.69 -4.22 -16.12
N GLN A 387 -26.65 -5.03 -15.66
CA GLN A 387 -27.77 -4.54 -14.86
C GLN A 387 -27.38 -4.29 -13.39
N ALA A 388 -26.30 -4.91 -12.93
CA ALA A 388 -25.74 -4.64 -11.62
C ALA A 388 -24.22 -4.73 -11.67
N THR A 389 -23.59 -3.84 -10.91
CA THR A 389 -22.15 -3.83 -10.64
C THR A 389 -21.95 -3.97 -9.15
N PHE A 390 -21.11 -4.90 -8.76
CA PHE A 390 -20.80 -5.20 -7.37
C PHE A 390 -19.32 -5.03 -7.10
N VAL A 391 -18.97 -4.40 -5.98
CA VAL A 391 -17.67 -4.60 -5.33
C VAL A 391 -17.88 -5.64 -4.25
N VAL A 392 -17.11 -6.72 -4.34
CA VAL A 392 -17.28 -7.90 -3.50
C VAL A 392 -16.05 -8.12 -2.64
N PHE A 393 -16.28 -8.48 -1.40
CA PHE A 393 -15.23 -8.77 -0.43
C PHE A 393 -15.33 -10.22 0.04
N PRO A 394 -14.20 -10.91 0.32
CA PRO A 394 -14.23 -12.18 1.02
C PRO A 394 -14.96 -12.07 2.37
N ASP A 395 -15.69 -13.08 2.77
CA ASP A 395 -16.46 -13.09 4.03
C ASP A 395 -15.56 -12.91 5.25
N GLU A 396 -14.34 -13.42 5.18
CA GLU A 396 -13.31 -13.29 6.21
C GLU A 396 -12.89 -11.84 6.47
N ARG A 397 -13.06 -10.95 5.49
CA ARG A 397 -12.76 -9.53 5.63
C ARG A 397 -13.86 -8.75 6.38
N GLU A 398 -15.05 -9.33 6.60
CA GLU A 398 -16.16 -8.63 7.25
C GLU A 398 -15.77 -8.15 8.66
N ARG A 399 -15.01 -8.96 9.41
CA ARG A 399 -14.55 -8.58 10.75
C ARG A 399 -13.79 -7.25 10.74
N ASP A 400 -12.92 -7.05 9.75
CA ASP A 400 -12.00 -5.90 9.68
C ASP A 400 -12.63 -4.73 8.91
N LEU A 401 -13.33 -5.01 7.81
CA LEU A 401 -13.90 -3.99 6.93
C LEU A 401 -15.30 -3.53 7.36
N ARG A 402 -16.06 -4.37 8.08
CA ARG A 402 -17.43 -4.08 8.53
C ARG A 402 -18.35 -3.63 7.38
N ILE A 403 -18.26 -4.31 6.25
CA ILE A 403 -18.97 -3.96 5.01
C ILE A 403 -20.49 -3.93 5.24
N CYS A 404 -21.04 -4.90 5.97
CA CYS A 404 -22.48 -4.98 6.26
C CYS A 404 -23.01 -3.74 7.00
N VAL A 405 -22.18 -3.09 7.80
CA VAL A 405 -22.56 -1.86 8.53
C VAL A 405 -22.29 -0.62 7.67
N ARG A 406 -21.12 -0.55 7.04
CA ARG A 406 -20.68 0.65 6.31
C ARG A 406 -21.40 0.87 4.99
N ARG A 407 -21.87 -0.17 4.31
CA ARG A 407 -22.50 -0.06 2.99
C ARG A 407 -23.69 0.90 2.95
N GLN A 408 -24.46 1.03 4.04
CA GLN A 408 -25.58 1.98 4.10
C GLN A 408 -25.17 3.43 3.87
N ASN A 409 -23.96 3.79 4.31
CA ASN A 409 -23.40 5.13 4.15
C ASN A 409 -22.60 5.30 2.85
N LEU A 410 -21.99 4.22 2.35
CA LEU A 410 -21.11 4.25 1.19
C LEU A 410 -21.84 4.08 -0.14
N GLU A 411 -22.79 3.13 -0.23
CA GLU A 411 -23.50 2.84 -1.49
C GLU A 411 -24.18 4.04 -2.14
N PRO A 412 -24.80 5.01 -1.37
CA PRO A 412 -25.36 6.21 -1.99
C PRO A 412 -24.34 7.06 -2.76
N GLN A 413 -23.06 6.96 -2.41
CA GLN A 413 -21.96 7.70 -3.03
C GLN A 413 -21.34 6.95 -4.22
N LEU A 414 -21.69 5.68 -4.44
CA LEU A 414 -21.09 4.80 -5.43
C LEU A 414 -21.85 4.74 -6.76
N ASN A 415 -22.76 5.68 -7.01
CA ASN A 415 -23.46 5.83 -8.30
C ASN A 415 -24.09 4.53 -8.85
N GLY A 416 -24.66 3.68 -7.96
CA GLY A 416 -25.31 2.43 -8.34
C GLY A 416 -24.47 1.17 -8.19
N VAL A 417 -23.18 1.28 -7.85
CA VAL A 417 -22.37 0.13 -7.44
C VAL A 417 -22.80 -0.32 -6.05
N LYS A 418 -22.89 -1.62 -5.83
CA LYS A 418 -23.31 -2.23 -4.56
C LYS A 418 -22.17 -2.98 -3.90
N LEU A 419 -22.10 -2.91 -2.57
CA LEU A 419 -21.11 -3.62 -1.77
C LEU A 419 -21.68 -4.94 -1.27
N LYS A 420 -20.96 -6.03 -1.47
CA LYS A 420 -21.39 -7.37 -1.08
C LYS A 420 -20.25 -8.21 -0.52
N LEU A 421 -20.60 -9.17 0.32
CA LEU A 421 -19.71 -10.28 0.66
C LEU A 421 -19.87 -11.39 -0.39
N MET A 422 -18.87 -12.27 -0.51
CA MET A 422 -18.90 -13.39 -1.45
C MET A 422 -20.11 -14.29 -1.22
N SER A 423 -20.42 -14.63 0.04
CA SER A 423 -21.60 -15.41 0.41
C SER A 423 -22.92 -14.76 -0.01
N GLU A 424 -23.01 -13.45 0.07
CA GLU A 424 -24.21 -12.70 -0.34
C GLU A 424 -24.41 -12.75 -1.87
N ILE A 425 -23.31 -12.70 -2.65
CA ILE A 425 -23.35 -12.86 -4.12
C ILE A 425 -23.83 -14.27 -4.48
N VAL A 426 -23.26 -15.29 -3.83
CA VAL A 426 -23.63 -16.70 -4.03
C VAL A 426 -25.10 -16.91 -3.71
N ALA A 427 -25.59 -16.42 -2.57
CA ALA A 427 -26.99 -16.54 -2.17
C ALA A 427 -27.93 -15.78 -3.14
N ALA A 428 -27.57 -14.59 -3.59
CA ALA A 428 -28.35 -13.84 -4.56
C ALA A 428 -28.43 -14.53 -5.92
N ALA A 429 -27.32 -15.12 -6.36
CA ALA A 429 -27.27 -15.91 -7.61
C ALA A 429 -28.16 -17.15 -7.51
N GLN A 430 -28.10 -17.90 -6.40
CA GLN A 430 -28.97 -19.05 -6.16
C GLN A 430 -30.46 -18.69 -6.22
N ALA A 431 -30.83 -17.58 -5.57
CA ALA A 431 -32.21 -17.12 -5.59
C ALA A 431 -32.73 -16.76 -6.99
N LEU A 432 -31.85 -16.33 -7.90
CA LEU A 432 -32.19 -16.05 -9.29
C LEU A 432 -32.30 -17.32 -10.14
N CYS A 433 -31.46 -18.33 -9.89
CA CYS A 433 -31.51 -19.61 -10.57
C CYS A 433 -32.77 -20.45 -10.24
N GLN A 434 -33.39 -20.19 -9.08
CA GLN A 434 -34.60 -20.90 -8.62
C GLN A 434 -35.90 -20.27 -9.13
N ARG A 435 -35.83 -19.11 -9.77
CA ARG A 435 -36.96 -18.41 -10.39
C ARG A 435 -37.10 -18.71 -11.86
#